data_02f32adddf8394bbc878960c16024b94
#
_entry.id   02f32adddf8394bbc878960c16024b94
#
_cell.length_a   1.000
_cell.length_b   1.000
_cell.length_c   1.000
_cell.angle_alpha   90.00
_cell.angle_beta   90.00
_cell.angle_gamma   90.00
#
_symmetry.space_group_name_H-M   'P 1'
#
loop_
_entity.id
_entity.type
_entity.pdbx_description
1 polymer ?
#
loop_
_entity_poly.entity_id
_entity_poly.type
_entity_poly.pdbx_seq_one_letter_code
_entity_poly.pdbx_strand_id
1 'polypeptide(L)'
;LVATAAQAASRDGLCATLRSRLVRGGGGASGLYVLDAESGAPVCARAPGRPRPLASNMKLFTTSTALARLGTQSRITTTLMTDGGIDRNGVLHGSLYLVGSGDPALGTPSFYRRFLGGLGTNVFLLKRQVREAGISSVTGRLYADDSVFDRLRGVADSGYATSSEIGPLSGLSFNSGYSTPSASGFASDPALTAASTLNASLRQAGVHIAPTVALATAPPFSTELARVESPPLTEIVNTTDVYSDNFFAEMLIKLLGARFGGAGSTAAGAKVVESFARGHDSGVHAIDGSGLTRSNRASPQQVVGLLESMRETAIGDEFIQDLALTGHEGTVADRMHGTAAYGRCRTKTGTIASVSNLSGYCFNRDGKIMIFSILMAGVRDLGLAHLEQDLIAGEIASY
;
A
#
# COMPACT_ATOMS: atom_id res chain seq x y z
N LEU A 1 0.17 42.76 -20.71
CA LEU A 1 0.94 42.21 -21.84
C LEU A 1 2.40 41.95 -21.48
N VAL A 2 3.08 42.87 -20.75
CA VAL A 2 4.49 42.69 -20.32
C VAL A 2 4.64 41.63 -19.26
N ALA A 3 3.69 41.54 -18.30
CA ALA A 3 3.70 40.53 -17.25
C ALA A 3 3.51 39.10 -17.80
N THR A 4 2.68 38.93 -18.82
CA THR A 4 2.44 37.60 -19.46
C THR A 4 3.66 37.12 -20.26
N ALA A 5 4.41 38.01 -20.89
CA ALA A 5 5.62 37.65 -21.62
C ALA A 5 6.80 37.27 -20.69
N ALA A 6 6.97 37.99 -19.57
CA ALA A 6 7.98 37.64 -18.56
C ALA A 6 7.70 36.30 -17.89
N GLN A 7 6.42 35.98 -17.62
CA GLN A 7 5.99 34.72 -17.02
C GLN A 7 6.17 33.52 -17.99
N ALA A 8 5.91 33.72 -19.28
CA ALA A 8 6.18 32.73 -20.32
C ALA A 8 7.68 32.44 -20.46
N ALA A 9 8.53 33.51 -20.49
CA ALA A 9 9.97 33.35 -20.53
C ALA A 9 10.54 32.62 -19.30
N SER A 10 10.01 32.89 -18.10
CA SER A 10 10.35 32.17 -16.86
C SER A 10 9.96 30.69 -16.94
N ARG A 11 8.78 30.39 -17.49
CA ARG A 11 8.29 29.00 -17.67
C ARG A 11 9.16 28.21 -18.66
N ASP A 12 9.53 28.81 -19.81
CA ASP A 12 10.36 28.12 -20.80
C ASP A 12 11.77 27.88 -20.28
N GLY A 13 12.36 28.81 -19.52
CA GLY A 13 13.63 28.63 -18.83
C GLY A 13 13.59 27.50 -17.79
N LEU A 14 12.57 27.49 -16.96
CA LEU A 14 12.34 26.39 -16.01
C LEU A 14 12.25 25.06 -16.74
N CYS A 15 11.39 24.95 -17.76
CA CYS A 15 11.17 23.69 -18.46
C CYS A 15 12.44 23.18 -19.16
N ALA A 16 13.28 24.09 -19.71
CA ALA A 16 14.58 23.72 -20.28
C ALA A 16 15.50 23.10 -19.20
N THR A 17 15.56 23.71 -18.01
CA THR A 17 16.33 23.23 -16.87
C THR A 17 15.84 21.85 -16.43
N LEU A 18 14.53 21.67 -16.22
CA LEU A 18 13.94 20.39 -15.80
C LEU A 18 14.22 19.26 -16.78
N ARG A 19 14.11 19.55 -18.11
CA ARG A 19 14.42 18.57 -19.17
C ARG A 19 15.89 18.17 -19.19
N SER A 20 16.80 19.12 -18.99
CA SER A 20 18.25 18.87 -18.94
C SER A 20 18.60 17.96 -17.76
N ARG A 21 18.12 18.30 -16.57
CA ARG A 21 18.30 17.50 -15.34
C ARG A 21 17.74 16.08 -15.50
N LEU A 22 16.52 15.97 -16.04
CA LEU A 22 15.88 14.66 -16.28
C LEU A 22 16.74 13.74 -17.15
N VAL A 23 17.32 14.28 -18.24
CA VAL A 23 18.17 13.49 -19.16
C VAL A 23 19.49 13.13 -18.50
N ARG A 24 20.06 14.01 -17.68
CA ARG A 24 21.30 13.76 -16.95
C ARG A 24 21.14 12.60 -15.95
N GLY A 25 20.06 12.59 -15.14
CA GLY A 25 19.81 11.55 -14.15
C GLY A 25 19.27 10.24 -14.72
N GLY A 26 18.34 10.31 -15.71
CA GLY A 26 17.58 9.16 -16.18
C GLY A 26 17.81 8.78 -17.65
N GLY A 27 18.57 9.56 -18.39
CA GLY A 27 18.80 9.32 -19.83
C GLY A 27 17.60 9.67 -20.73
N GLY A 28 17.78 9.44 -22.04
CA GLY A 28 16.84 9.87 -23.09
C GLY A 28 15.46 9.18 -23.04
N ALA A 29 15.36 8.01 -22.41
CA ALA A 29 14.09 7.27 -22.27
C ALA A 29 13.15 7.83 -21.18
N SER A 30 13.63 8.76 -20.36
CA SER A 30 12.89 9.35 -19.24
C SER A 30 11.79 10.30 -19.69
N GLY A 31 10.80 10.50 -18.82
CA GLY A 31 9.67 11.39 -19.05
C GLY A 31 9.31 12.22 -17.83
N LEU A 32 8.73 13.38 -18.09
CA LEU A 32 8.32 14.35 -17.09
C LEU A 32 7.01 15.00 -17.52
N TYR A 33 6.15 15.24 -16.54
CA TYR A 33 5.01 16.15 -16.68
C TYR A 33 4.83 16.94 -15.40
N VAL A 34 4.66 18.26 -15.52
CA VAL A 34 4.41 19.18 -14.41
C VAL A 34 3.20 20.01 -14.76
N LEU A 35 2.23 20.06 -13.87
CA LEU A 35 0.96 20.78 -13.99
C LEU A 35 0.84 21.81 -12.87
N ASP A 36 0.40 23.00 -13.19
CA ASP A 36 -0.11 23.97 -12.22
C ASP A 36 -1.57 23.61 -11.91
N ALA A 37 -1.84 23.21 -10.68
CA ALA A 37 -3.16 22.71 -10.26
C ALA A 37 -4.25 23.81 -10.19
N GLU A 38 -3.88 25.10 -10.14
CA GLU A 38 -4.87 26.19 -10.13
C GLU A 38 -5.35 26.54 -11.53
N SER A 39 -4.42 26.62 -12.47
CA SER A 39 -4.74 26.98 -13.86
C SER A 39 -5.08 25.79 -14.76
N GLY A 40 -4.77 24.55 -14.33
CA GLY A 40 -4.84 23.36 -15.16
C GLY A 40 -3.83 23.36 -16.32
N ALA A 41 -2.87 24.32 -16.34
CA ALA A 41 -1.94 24.47 -17.43
C ALA A 41 -0.66 23.64 -17.21
N PRO A 42 -0.17 22.95 -18.25
CA PRO A 42 1.12 22.26 -18.15
C PRO A 42 2.25 23.28 -18.04
N VAL A 43 3.08 23.17 -17.00
CA VAL A 43 4.28 23.99 -16.78
C VAL A 43 5.45 23.44 -17.57
N CYS A 44 5.65 22.12 -17.56
CA CYS A 44 6.69 21.46 -18.32
C CYS A 44 6.27 20.05 -18.75
N ALA A 45 6.68 19.64 -19.93
CA ALA A 45 6.45 18.31 -20.45
C ALA A 45 7.64 17.78 -21.24
N ARG A 46 8.02 16.52 -21.03
CA ARG A 46 8.93 15.75 -21.88
C ARG A 46 8.40 14.32 -22.04
N ALA A 47 8.06 13.95 -23.27
CA ALA A 47 7.44 12.66 -23.59
C ALA A 47 6.32 12.28 -22.59
N PRO A 48 5.34 13.20 -22.34
CA PRO A 48 4.37 13.07 -21.24
C PRO A 48 3.44 11.88 -21.42
N GLY A 49 3.06 11.54 -22.66
CA GLY A 49 2.14 10.45 -22.97
C GLY A 49 2.81 9.08 -23.16
N ARG A 50 4.15 8.97 -23.07
CA ARG A 50 4.84 7.69 -23.29
C ARG A 50 4.86 6.85 -22.01
N PRO A 51 4.27 5.64 -21.99
CA PRO A 51 4.25 4.76 -20.81
C PRO A 51 5.65 4.26 -20.43
N ARG A 52 5.90 4.17 -19.13
CA ARG A 52 7.15 3.69 -18.52
C ARG A 52 6.87 2.76 -17.35
N PRO A 53 7.85 1.92 -16.93
CA PRO A 53 7.73 1.16 -15.70
C PRO A 53 7.53 2.10 -14.51
N LEU A 54 6.52 1.81 -13.69
CA LEU A 54 6.14 2.66 -12.55
C LEU A 54 7.01 2.43 -11.32
N ALA A 55 7.58 1.25 -11.16
CA ALA A 55 8.11 0.85 -9.87
C ALA A 55 7.08 1.18 -8.77
N SER A 56 7.49 1.56 -7.56
CA SER A 56 6.54 1.84 -6.47
C SER A 56 5.63 3.06 -6.68
N ASN A 57 5.73 3.80 -7.79
CA ASN A 57 4.68 4.75 -8.18
C ASN A 57 3.37 4.03 -8.57
N MET A 58 3.40 2.71 -8.79
CA MET A 58 2.19 1.89 -8.90
C MET A 58 1.31 1.99 -7.65
N LYS A 59 1.92 2.16 -6.47
CA LYS A 59 1.19 2.32 -5.21
C LYS A 59 0.24 3.51 -5.22
N LEU A 60 0.55 4.61 -5.92
CA LEU A 60 -0.36 5.74 -6.09
C LEU A 60 -1.72 5.29 -6.65
N PHE A 61 -1.71 4.36 -7.61
CA PHE A 61 -2.95 3.81 -8.20
C PHE A 61 -3.63 2.83 -7.26
N THR A 62 -2.88 1.98 -6.58
CA THR A 62 -3.42 0.98 -5.64
C THR A 62 -4.05 1.66 -4.42
N THR A 63 -3.36 2.60 -3.80
CA THR A 63 -3.78 3.27 -2.56
C THR A 63 -4.90 4.26 -2.79
N SER A 64 -4.85 5.06 -3.86
CA SER A 64 -5.97 5.94 -4.23
C SER A 64 -7.25 5.15 -4.51
N THR A 65 -7.15 4.02 -5.23
CA THR A 65 -8.28 3.13 -5.46
C THR A 65 -8.82 2.56 -4.14
N ALA A 66 -7.93 2.14 -3.24
CA ALA A 66 -8.33 1.59 -1.94
C ALA A 66 -9.07 2.64 -1.10
N LEU A 67 -8.52 3.84 -0.94
CA LEU A 67 -9.16 4.93 -0.18
C LEU A 67 -10.52 5.32 -0.77
N ALA A 68 -10.59 5.50 -2.07
CA ALA A 68 -11.81 5.93 -2.74
C ALA A 68 -12.93 4.87 -2.72
N ARG A 69 -12.57 3.57 -2.83
CA ARG A 69 -13.55 2.49 -2.93
C ARG A 69 -13.97 1.91 -1.59
N LEU A 70 -13.07 1.88 -0.61
CA LEU A 70 -13.33 1.31 0.71
C LEU A 70 -13.69 2.39 1.74
N GLY A 71 -13.20 3.62 1.56
CA GLY A 71 -13.35 4.75 2.49
C GLY A 71 -12.15 4.86 3.44
N THR A 72 -11.75 6.11 3.76
CA THR A 72 -10.55 6.42 4.56
C THR A 72 -10.60 5.85 5.97
N GLN A 73 -11.79 5.84 6.59
CA GLN A 73 -12.02 5.38 7.96
C GLN A 73 -12.45 3.91 8.06
N SER A 74 -12.56 3.21 6.94
CA SER A 74 -12.92 1.80 6.96
C SER A 74 -11.83 0.96 7.66
N ARG A 75 -12.28 -0.15 8.27
CA ARG A 75 -11.40 -1.09 8.97
C ARG A 75 -11.59 -2.49 8.41
N ILE A 76 -10.52 -3.25 8.36
CA ILE A 76 -10.53 -4.64 7.91
C ILE A 76 -10.68 -5.52 9.15
N THR A 77 -11.69 -6.38 9.15
CA THR A 77 -12.04 -7.19 10.31
C THR A 77 -11.44 -8.58 10.20
N THR A 78 -10.82 -9.08 11.27
CA THR A 78 -10.50 -10.51 11.47
C THR A 78 -11.43 -11.05 12.51
N THR A 79 -12.20 -12.11 12.17
CA THR A 79 -13.23 -12.69 13.04
C THR A 79 -12.85 -14.07 13.55
N LEU A 80 -13.29 -14.37 14.75
CA LEU A 80 -13.31 -15.72 15.30
C LEU A 80 -14.76 -16.22 15.27
N MET A 81 -15.03 -17.20 14.39
CA MET A 81 -16.35 -17.80 14.22
C MET A 81 -16.42 -19.14 14.96
N THR A 82 -17.64 -19.61 15.23
CA THR A 82 -17.90 -20.94 15.77
C THR A 82 -19.06 -21.62 15.08
N ASP A 83 -18.99 -22.96 14.92
CA ASP A 83 -20.05 -23.80 14.37
C ASP A 83 -20.88 -24.53 15.46
N GLY A 84 -20.64 -24.17 16.73
CA GLY A 84 -21.30 -24.80 17.87
C GLY A 84 -21.81 -23.84 18.94
N GLY A 85 -22.56 -24.38 19.88
CA GLY A 85 -23.10 -23.62 21.02
C GLY A 85 -22.25 -23.77 22.29
N ILE A 86 -22.38 -22.81 23.20
CA ILE A 86 -21.73 -22.79 24.51
C ILE A 86 -22.73 -23.26 25.56
N ASP A 87 -22.38 -24.25 26.35
CA ASP A 87 -23.20 -24.75 27.47
C ASP A 87 -22.98 -23.94 28.76
N ARG A 88 -23.75 -24.27 29.82
CA ARG A 88 -23.71 -23.57 31.13
C ARG A 88 -22.38 -23.71 31.86
N ASN A 89 -21.56 -24.71 31.48
CA ASN A 89 -20.25 -24.98 32.06
C ASN A 89 -19.10 -24.28 31.28
N GLY A 90 -19.44 -23.51 30.26
CA GLY A 90 -18.46 -22.85 29.42
C GLY A 90 -17.79 -23.76 28.39
N VAL A 91 -18.45 -24.90 28.06
CA VAL A 91 -17.96 -25.80 27.02
C VAL A 91 -18.58 -25.41 25.67
N LEU A 92 -17.73 -25.05 24.71
CA LEU A 92 -18.13 -24.89 23.32
C LEU A 92 -18.19 -26.27 22.65
N HIS A 93 -19.40 -26.69 22.27
CA HIS A 93 -19.66 -27.96 21.57
C HIS A 93 -19.53 -27.75 20.05
N GLY A 94 -18.30 -27.60 19.57
CA GLY A 94 -17.98 -27.30 18.18
C GLY A 94 -16.52 -26.88 17.99
N SER A 95 -16.23 -26.28 16.87
CA SER A 95 -14.91 -25.77 16.48
C SER A 95 -14.88 -24.25 16.41
N LEU A 96 -13.68 -23.69 16.41
CA LEU A 96 -13.40 -22.28 16.17
C LEU A 96 -12.79 -22.11 14.78
N TYR A 97 -13.11 -21.00 14.11
CA TYR A 97 -12.56 -20.62 12.80
C TYR A 97 -12.03 -19.20 12.89
N LEU A 98 -10.72 -19.03 12.74
CA LEU A 98 -10.10 -17.72 12.62
C LEU A 98 -10.18 -17.29 11.15
N VAL A 99 -11.10 -16.38 10.84
CA VAL A 99 -11.42 -15.96 9.48
C VAL A 99 -10.73 -14.62 9.17
N GLY A 100 -9.83 -14.63 8.19
CA GLY A 100 -9.16 -13.44 7.69
C GLY A 100 -9.94 -12.75 6.58
N SER A 101 -9.91 -11.43 6.57
CA SER A 101 -10.51 -10.60 5.51
C SER A 101 -9.45 -9.78 4.74
N GLY A 102 -8.18 -10.18 4.82
CA GLY A 102 -7.10 -9.50 4.11
C GLY A 102 -6.45 -8.35 4.89
N ASP A 103 -6.52 -8.33 6.21
CA ASP A 103 -5.84 -7.32 7.04
C ASP A 103 -4.31 -7.48 6.98
N PRO A 104 -3.56 -6.51 6.38
CA PRO A 104 -2.10 -6.58 6.30
C PRO A 104 -1.42 -6.32 7.64
N ALA A 105 -2.13 -5.68 8.59
CA ALA A 105 -1.59 -5.25 9.87
C ALA A 105 -1.81 -6.25 11.01
N LEU A 106 -2.48 -7.39 10.75
CA LEU A 106 -2.72 -8.41 11.78
C LEU A 106 -1.39 -9.00 12.27
N GLY A 107 -1.19 -8.98 13.58
CA GLY A 107 0.05 -9.50 14.14
C GLY A 107 0.13 -9.47 15.65
N THR A 108 1.35 -9.68 16.16
CA THR A 108 1.67 -9.52 17.58
C THR A 108 2.10 -8.09 17.91
N PRO A 109 1.81 -7.60 19.12
CA PRO A 109 2.28 -6.27 19.57
C PRO A 109 3.80 -6.08 19.49
N SER A 110 4.58 -7.14 19.71
CA SER A 110 6.03 -7.09 19.59
C SER A 110 6.51 -6.89 18.14
N PHE A 111 5.81 -7.51 17.17
CA PHE A 111 6.12 -7.36 15.75
C PHE A 111 5.82 -5.94 15.26
N TYR A 112 4.56 -5.49 15.37
CA TYR A 112 4.20 -4.22 14.76
C TYR A 112 4.83 -3.01 15.48
N ARG A 113 5.11 -3.07 16.80
CA ARG A 113 5.90 -2.02 17.45
C ARG A 113 7.34 -1.95 16.93
N ARG A 114 7.93 -3.07 16.55
CA ARG A 114 9.31 -3.13 16.08
C ARG A 114 9.46 -2.74 14.60
N PHE A 115 8.52 -3.15 13.76
CA PHE A 115 8.66 -3.09 12.30
C PHE A 115 7.68 -2.15 11.60
N LEU A 116 6.56 -1.82 12.24
CA LEU A 116 5.48 -1.02 11.64
C LEU A 116 5.17 0.26 12.44
N GLY A 117 6.13 0.79 13.18
CA GLY A 117 5.95 2.03 13.95
C GLY A 117 4.85 1.98 15.02
N GLY A 118 4.37 0.78 15.37
CA GLY A 118 3.25 0.57 16.28
C GLY A 118 1.90 0.33 15.60
N LEU A 119 1.83 0.48 14.28
CA LEU A 119 0.61 0.21 13.49
C LEU A 119 0.33 -1.30 13.46
N GLY A 120 -0.80 -1.73 13.97
CA GLY A 120 -1.14 -3.15 13.91
C GLY A 120 -2.43 -3.55 14.60
N THR A 121 -2.94 -4.71 14.18
CA THR A 121 -4.13 -5.38 14.71
C THR A 121 -3.70 -6.47 15.67
N ASN A 122 -4.04 -6.31 16.94
CA ASN A 122 -3.62 -7.23 18.00
C ASN A 122 -4.48 -8.51 18.03
N VAL A 123 -3.95 -9.61 17.52
CA VAL A 123 -4.62 -10.92 17.52
C VAL A 123 -4.98 -11.42 18.93
N PHE A 124 -4.23 -11.04 19.96
CA PHE A 124 -4.47 -11.49 21.32
C PHE A 124 -5.73 -10.90 21.98
N LEU A 125 -6.33 -9.87 21.38
CA LEU A 125 -7.63 -9.35 21.82
C LEU A 125 -8.76 -10.38 21.61
N LEU A 126 -8.64 -11.25 20.60
CA LEU A 126 -9.57 -12.37 20.40
C LEU A 126 -9.59 -13.32 21.60
N LYS A 127 -8.42 -13.66 22.15
CA LYS A 127 -8.32 -14.48 23.36
C LYS A 127 -9.09 -13.87 24.54
N ARG A 128 -9.00 -12.55 24.72
CA ARG A 128 -9.72 -11.87 25.80
C ARG A 128 -11.22 -12.05 25.62
N GLN A 129 -11.74 -11.82 24.41
CA GLN A 129 -13.16 -11.94 24.10
C GLN A 129 -13.67 -13.39 24.27
N VAL A 130 -12.88 -14.41 23.91
CA VAL A 130 -13.22 -15.83 24.17
C VAL A 130 -13.40 -16.09 25.66
N ARG A 131 -12.55 -15.53 26.51
CA ARG A 131 -12.66 -15.66 27.96
C ARG A 131 -13.84 -14.89 28.54
N GLU A 132 -14.08 -13.69 28.04
CA GLU A 132 -15.24 -12.86 28.42
C GLU A 132 -16.57 -13.54 28.05
N ALA A 133 -16.58 -14.35 26.98
CA ALA A 133 -17.70 -15.22 26.62
C ALA A 133 -17.85 -16.45 27.54
N GLY A 134 -16.98 -16.61 28.54
CA GLY A 134 -17.03 -17.70 29.52
C GLY A 134 -16.56 -19.06 29.01
N ILE A 135 -15.86 -19.10 27.84
CA ILE A 135 -15.39 -20.36 27.25
C ILE A 135 -14.17 -20.88 28.02
N SER A 136 -14.31 -22.06 28.61
CA SER A 136 -13.25 -22.79 29.30
C SER A 136 -12.75 -24.01 28.50
N SER A 137 -13.56 -24.52 27.57
CA SER A 137 -13.24 -25.71 26.77
C SER A 137 -13.88 -25.62 25.38
N VAL A 138 -13.20 -26.20 24.39
CA VAL A 138 -13.67 -26.34 22.99
C VAL A 138 -13.54 -27.82 22.62
N THR A 139 -14.64 -28.49 22.25
CA THR A 139 -14.63 -29.93 21.94
C THR A 139 -13.96 -30.23 20.60
N GLY A 140 -13.99 -29.29 19.67
CA GLY A 140 -13.34 -29.37 18.39
C GLY A 140 -11.91 -28.76 18.40
N ARG A 141 -11.56 -28.07 17.35
CA ARG A 141 -10.25 -27.42 17.19
C ARG A 141 -10.38 -26.02 16.63
N LEU A 142 -9.26 -25.29 16.57
CA LEU A 142 -9.16 -24.03 15.85
C LEU A 142 -8.74 -24.30 14.39
N TYR A 143 -9.51 -23.77 13.45
CA TYR A 143 -9.21 -23.74 12.03
C TYR A 143 -8.76 -22.33 11.60
N ALA A 144 -7.93 -22.25 10.56
CA ALA A 144 -7.57 -21.03 9.89
C ALA A 144 -8.32 -20.94 8.56
N ASP A 145 -8.99 -19.83 8.32
CA ASP A 145 -9.71 -19.54 7.08
C ASP A 145 -9.09 -18.33 6.38
N ASP A 146 -8.39 -18.58 5.29
CA ASP A 146 -7.79 -17.57 4.41
C ASP A 146 -8.47 -17.50 3.03
N SER A 147 -9.68 -18.07 2.92
CA SER A 147 -10.39 -18.29 1.66
C SER A 147 -10.79 -17.02 0.93
N VAL A 148 -10.74 -15.86 1.57
CA VAL A 148 -11.01 -14.56 0.94
C VAL A 148 -10.01 -14.25 -0.16
N PHE A 149 -8.78 -14.80 -0.12
CA PHE A 149 -7.77 -14.66 -1.17
C PHE A 149 -7.45 -16.00 -1.83
N ASP A 150 -6.92 -15.93 -3.06
CA ASP A 150 -6.31 -17.07 -3.71
C ASP A 150 -5.01 -17.51 -3.01
N ARG A 151 -4.43 -18.64 -3.45
CA ARG A 151 -3.21 -19.19 -2.86
C ARG A 151 -1.92 -18.75 -3.55
N LEU A 152 -1.97 -17.71 -4.42
CA LEU A 152 -0.80 -17.11 -5.02
C LEU A 152 -0.13 -16.20 -3.99
N ARG A 153 1.01 -16.64 -3.45
CA ARG A 153 1.67 -16.04 -2.27
C ARG A 153 2.63 -14.89 -2.59
N GLY A 154 2.93 -14.62 -3.86
CA GLY A 154 3.83 -13.58 -4.34
C GLY A 154 3.27 -12.84 -5.54
N VAL A 155 4.15 -12.15 -6.29
CA VAL A 155 3.81 -11.39 -7.51
C VAL A 155 4.17 -12.14 -8.77
N ALA A 156 3.69 -11.65 -9.93
CA ALA A 156 3.89 -12.29 -11.23
C ALA A 156 5.38 -12.50 -11.58
N ASP A 157 6.25 -11.52 -11.34
CA ASP A 157 7.69 -11.59 -11.64
C ASP A 157 8.44 -12.67 -10.83
N SER A 158 7.92 -13.03 -9.64
CA SER A 158 8.45 -14.17 -8.85
C SER A 158 7.78 -15.51 -9.19
N GLY A 159 6.95 -15.57 -10.25
CA GLY A 159 6.11 -16.73 -10.53
C GLY A 159 5.10 -17.02 -9.41
N TYR A 160 4.71 -15.98 -8.69
CA TYR A 160 3.86 -16.01 -7.49
C TYR A 160 4.47 -16.75 -6.28
N ALA A 161 5.78 -16.99 -6.31
CA ALA A 161 6.51 -17.48 -5.15
C ALA A 161 6.78 -16.34 -4.16
N THR A 162 6.92 -16.68 -2.88
CA THR A 162 7.38 -15.75 -1.84
C THR A 162 8.80 -15.26 -2.16
N SER A 163 9.05 -13.97 -1.99
CA SER A 163 10.35 -13.34 -2.19
C SER A 163 10.76 -12.52 -0.98
N SER A 164 12.04 -12.10 -0.91
CA SER A 164 12.53 -11.19 0.14
C SER A 164 11.85 -9.82 0.09
N GLU A 165 11.33 -9.42 -1.05
CA GLU A 165 10.66 -8.13 -1.26
C GLU A 165 9.21 -8.12 -0.78
N ILE A 166 8.61 -9.32 -0.66
CA ILE A 166 7.21 -9.51 -0.23
C ILE A 166 7.14 -10.81 0.57
N GLY A 167 6.63 -10.76 1.77
CA GLY A 167 6.27 -11.95 2.52
C GLY A 167 5.13 -12.74 1.86
N PRO A 168 4.83 -13.96 2.28
CA PRO A 168 3.74 -14.75 1.72
C PRO A 168 2.38 -14.10 1.99
N LEU A 169 1.68 -13.73 0.92
CA LEU A 169 0.35 -13.13 0.95
C LEU A 169 -0.69 -14.16 1.38
N SER A 170 -1.67 -13.74 2.19
CA SER A 170 -2.76 -14.59 2.65
C SER A 170 -3.98 -13.78 3.05
N GLY A 171 -5.18 -14.31 2.85
CA GLY A 171 -6.42 -13.72 3.36
C GLY A 171 -6.44 -13.59 4.88
N LEU A 172 -5.75 -14.51 5.57
CA LEU A 172 -5.43 -14.45 7.00
C LEU A 172 -3.91 -14.25 7.14
N SER A 173 -3.45 -13.05 6.87
CA SER A 173 -2.04 -12.67 7.03
C SER A 173 -1.67 -12.54 8.51
N PHE A 174 -0.37 -12.64 8.81
CA PHE A 174 0.13 -12.50 10.18
C PHE A 174 1.58 -12.03 10.20
N ASN A 175 1.89 -11.00 10.99
CA ASN A 175 3.23 -10.41 11.09
C ASN A 175 3.87 -10.16 9.71
N SER A 176 3.14 -9.59 8.77
CA SER A 176 3.56 -9.39 7.37
C SER A 176 4.15 -10.66 6.71
N GLY A 177 3.56 -11.82 7.04
CA GLY A 177 4.00 -13.12 6.52
C GLY A 177 5.18 -13.75 7.24
N TYR A 178 5.74 -13.12 8.28
CA TYR A 178 6.83 -13.71 9.06
C TYR A 178 6.35 -14.79 10.05
N SER A 179 7.18 -15.82 10.23
CA SER A 179 6.91 -16.95 11.13
C SER A 179 7.03 -16.60 12.61
N THR A 180 7.84 -15.56 12.91
CA THR A 180 8.14 -15.14 14.28
C THR A 180 7.99 -13.61 14.43
N PRO A 181 7.76 -13.13 15.66
CA PRO A 181 7.73 -11.69 15.93
C PRO A 181 9.07 -10.96 15.72
N SER A 182 10.19 -11.71 15.60
CA SER A 182 11.51 -11.17 15.31
C SER A 182 11.84 -11.06 13.82
N ALA A 183 10.90 -11.45 12.94
CA ALA A 183 11.06 -11.50 11.49
C ALA A 183 12.24 -12.36 11.03
N SER A 184 12.49 -13.48 11.72
CA SER A 184 13.63 -14.37 11.43
C SER A 184 13.45 -15.29 10.21
N GLY A 185 12.32 -15.24 9.56
CA GLY A 185 12.01 -15.99 8.33
C GLY A 185 10.52 -15.97 8.03
N PHE A 186 10.18 -16.17 6.77
CA PHE A 186 8.79 -16.22 6.36
C PHE A 186 8.09 -17.50 6.79
N ALA A 187 6.79 -17.41 7.07
CA ALA A 187 5.94 -18.54 7.35
C ALA A 187 5.73 -19.36 6.06
N SER A 188 5.75 -20.69 6.18
CA SER A 188 5.34 -21.57 5.09
C SER A 188 3.85 -21.43 4.77
N ASP A 189 3.04 -21.18 5.82
CA ASP A 189 1.63 -20.83 5.72
C ASP A 189 1.28 -19.76 6.77
N PRO A 190 1.01 -18.50 6.35
CA PRO A 190 0.69 -17.41 7.27
C PRO A 190 -0.59 -17.64 8.07
N ALA A 191 -1.61 -18.26 7.46
CA ALA A 191 -2.89 -18.52 8.12
C ALA A 191 -2.74 -19.53 9.25
N LEU A 192 -2.00 -20.61 9.03
CA LEU A 192 -1.68 -21.58 10.08
C LEU A 192 -0.82 -20.96 11.18
N THR A 193 0.09 -20.04 10.84
CA THR A 193 0.90 -19.33 11.82
C THR A 193 0.05 -18.43 12.72
N ALA A 194 -0.91 -17.69 12.15
CA ALA A 194 -1.86 -16.88 12.89
C ALA A 194 -2.69 -17.75 13.86
N ALA A 195 -3.30 -18.83 13.34
CA ALA A 195 -4.14 -19.72 14.13
C ALA A 195 -3.34 -20.44 15.21
N SER A 196 -2.13 -20.92 14.92
CA SER A 196 -1.26 -21.58 15.92
C SER A 196 -0.89 -20.65 17.05
N THR A 197 -0.59 -19.38 16.72
CA THR A 197 -0.28 -18.35 17.72
C THR A 197 -1.48 -18.05 18.62
N LEU A 198 -2.67 -17.88 18.04
CA LEU A 198 -3.89 -17.68 18.81
C LEU A 198 -4.20 -18.91 19.67
N ASN A 199 -4.11 -20.12 19.09
CA ASN A 199 -4.38 -21.37 19.79
C ASN A 199 -3.47 -21.57 21.01
N ALA A 200 -2.16 -21.33 20.84
CA ALA A 200 -1.21 -21.38 21.96
C ALA A 200 -1.58 -20.36 23.05
N SER A 201 -1.99 -19.16 22.65
CA SER A 201 -2.40 -18.11 23.59
C SER A 201 -3.69 -18.44 24.34
N LEU A 202 -4.68 -19.10 23.69
CA LEU A 202 -5.91 -19.59 24.33
C LEU A 202 -5.58 -20.67 25.36
N ARG A 203 -4.74 -21.65 25.00
CA ARG A 203 -4.30 -22.71 25.90
C ARG A 203 -3.52 -22.19 27.11
N GLN A 204 -2.63 -21.22 26.91
CA GLN A 204 -1.92 -20.54 28.00
C GLN A 204 -2.87 -19.78 28.94
N ALA A 205 -4.00 -19.32 28.43
CA ALA A 205 -5.06 -18.67 29.21
C ALA A 205 -6.02 -19.64 29.91
N GLY A 206 -5.76 -20.95 29.84
CA GLY A 206 -6.56 -22.01 30.51
C GLY A 206 -7.74 -22.53 29.68
N VAL A 207 -7.84 -22.20 28.38
CA VAL A 207 -8.86 -22.77 27.50
C VAL A 207 -8.41 -24.17 27.05
N HIS A 208 -9.19 -25.19 27.35
CA HIS A 208 -8.94 -26.54 26.89
C HIS A 208 -9.38 -26.70 25.43
N ILE A 209 -8.44 -26.78 24.51
CA ILE A 209 -8.67 -26.94 23.07
C ILE A 209 -7.60 -27.85 22.48
N ALA A 210 -7.93 -28.56 21.40
CA ALA A 210 -6.96 -29.38 20.66
C ALA A 210 -5.68 -28.58 20.33
N PRO A 211 -4.47 -29.15 20.52
CA PRO A 211 -3.21 -28.43 20.31
C PRO A 211 -2.90 -28.15 18.84
N THR A 212 -3.51 -28.90 17.93
CA THR A 212 -3.27 -28.77 16.48
C THR A 212 -4.31 -27.88 15.81
N VAL A 213 -3.86 -27.08 14.86
CA VAL A 213 -4.70 -26.26 13.97
C VAL A 213 -4.70 -26.85 12.56
N ALA A 214 -5.68 -26.49 11.73
CA ALA A 214 -5.75 -26.90 10.33
C ALA A 214 -6.38 -25.79 9.49
N LEU A 215 -6.26 -25.88 8.17
CA LEU A 215 -6.96 -25.00 7.23
C LEU A 215 -8.38 -25.53 7.00
N ALA A 216 -9.37 -24.68 7.12
CA ALA A 216 -10.75 -24.94 6.66
C ALA A 216 -11.51 -23.62 6.52
N THR A 217 -12.39 -23.55 5.55
CA THR A 217 -13.36 -22.45 5.42
C THR A 217 -14.45 -22.61 6.49
N ALA A 218 -14.79 -21.50 7.15
CA ALA A 218 -15.87 -21.49 8.14
C ALA A 218 -17.20 -21.88 7.48
N PRO A 219 -17.96 -22.81 8.07
CA PRO A 219 -19.28 -23.18 7.55
C PRO A 219 -20.21 -21.96 7.46
N PRO A 220 -21.13 -21.91 6.47
CA PRO A 220 -22.03 -20.76 6.29
C PRO A 220 -22.95 -20.49 7.49
N PHE A 221 -23.20 -21.50 8.33
CA PHE A 221 -24.05 -21.38 9.54
C PHE A 221 -23.23 -20.98 10.79
N SER A 222 -21.91 -20.76 10.66
CA SER A 222 -21.09 -20.34 11.79
C SER A 222 -21.51 -18.96 12.28
N THR A 223 -21.45 -18.76 13.59
CA THR A 223 -21.76 -17.49 14.23
C THR A 223 -20.48 -16.80 14.71
N GLU A 224 -20.50 -15.48 14.70
CA GLU A 224 -19.37 -14.69 15.21
C GLU A 224 -19.31 -14.77 16.73
N LEU A 225 -18.12 -15.10 17.25
CA LEU A 225 -17.83 -15.15 18.68
C LEU A 225 -17.02 -13.94 19.13
N ALA A 226 -16.08 -13.52 18.30
CA ALA A 226 -15.16 -12.43 18.60
C ALA A 226 -14.65 -11.77 17.31
N ARG A 227 -14.21 -10.51 17.41
CA ARG A 227 -13.57 -9.81 16.30
C ARG A 227 -12.47 -8.87 16.76
N VAL A 228 -11.55 -8.60 15.84
CA VAL A 228 -10.60 -7.47 15.91
C VAL A 228 -10.64 -6.72 14.61
N GLU A 229 -10.35 -5.43 14.68
CA GLU A 229 -10.38 -4.54 13.54
C GLU A 229 -9.00 -3.92 13.33
N SER A 230 -8.63 -3.72 12.07
CA SER A 230 -7.41 -3.02 11.69
C SER A 230 -7.42 -1.55 12.14
N PRO A 231 -6.26 -0.88 12.13
CA PRO A 231 -6.25 0.58 12.05
C PRO A 231 -7.13 1.09 10.90
N PRO A 232 -7.53 2.37 10.89
CA PRO A 232 -8.21 2.98 9.75
C PRO A 232 -7.41 2.79 8.45
N LEU A 233 -8.11 2.69 7.32
CA LEU A 233 -7.47 2.44 6.03
C LEU A 233 -6.45 3.52 5.66
N THR A 234 -6.70 4.79 6.04
CA THR A 234 -5.75 5.88 5.83
C THR A 234 -4.40 5.61 6.50
N GLU A 235 -4.36 5.06 7.73
CA GLU A 235 -3.09 4.71 8.39
C GLU A 235 -2.35 3.55 7.68
N ILE A 236 -3.11 2.59 7.14
CA ILE A 236 -2.56 1.48 6.32
C ILE A 236 -1.98 2.05 5.02
N VAL A 237 -2.70 2.97 4.36
CA VAL A 237 -2.25 3.63 3.13
C VAL A 237 -1.04 4.52 3.39
N ASN A 238 -1.05 5.32 4.47
CA ASN A 238 0.10 6.13 4.86
C ASN A 238 1.36 5.27 5.03
N THR A 239 1.27 4.15 5.75
CA THR A 239 2.39 3.19 5.88
C THR A 239 2.82 2.65 4.52
N THR A 240 1.86 2.31 3.65
CA THR A 240 2.13 1.80 2.30
C THR A 240 2.89 2.81 1.45
N ASP A 241 2.52 4.09 1.48
CA ASP A 241 3.10 5.11 0.61
C ASP A 241 4.36 5.75 1.18
N VAL A 242 4.39 6.09 2.47
CA VAL A 242 5.53 6.73 3.15
C VAL A 242 6.74 5.80 3.15
N TYR A 243 6.57 4.55 3.57
CA TYR A 243 7.66 3.57 3.66
C TYR A 243 7.79 2.70 2.40
N SER A 244 6.88 2.88 1.45
CA SER A 244 6.85 2.10 0.21
C SER A 244 6.67 0.59 0.46
N ASP A 245 5.83 0.22 1.44
CA ASP A 245 5.63 -1.16 1.85
C ASP A 245 5.00 -2.00 0.72
N ASN A 246 5.74 -3.01 0.26
CA ASN A 246 5.29 -3.87 -0.84
C ASN A 246 4.22 -4.87 -0.37
N PHE A 247 4.39 -5.41 0.85
CA PHE A 247 3.44 -6.38 1.39
C PHE A 247 2.06 -5.78 1.55
N PHE A 248 1.97 -4.57 2.13
CA PHE A 248 0.70 -3.85 2.29
C PHE A 248 0.05 -3.55 0.95
N ALA A 249 0.82 -3.07 -0.03
CA ALA A 249 0.31 -2.78 -1.37
C ALA A 249 -0.28 -4.03 -2.06
N GLU A 250 0.39 -5.19 -1.94
CA GLU A 250 -0.10 -6.44 -2.53
C GLU A 250 -1.32 -7.00 -1.78
N MET A 251 -1.40 -6.81 -0.47
CA MET A 251 -2.60 -7.15 0.30
C MET A 251 -3.78 -6.27 -0.11
N LEU A 252 -3.56 -4.96 -0.30
CA LEU A 252 -4.59 -4.01 -0.73
C LEU A 252 -5.12 -4.34 -2.13
N ILE A 253 -4.27 -4.67 -3.10
CA ILE A 253 -4.76 -5.01 -4.45
C ILE A 253 -5.59 -6.30 -4.44
N LYS A 254 -5.20 -7.32 -3.66
CA LYS A 254 -6.02 -8.53 -3.48
C LYS A 254 -7.35 -8.24 -2.78
N LEU A 255 -7.34 -7.35 -1.78
CA LEU A 255 -8.56 -6.90 -1.10
C LEU A 255 -9.51 -6.19 -2.06
N LEU A 256 -9.00 -5.31 -2.93
CA LEU A 256 -9.77 -4.68 -3.99
C LEU A 256 -10.38 -5.72 -4.94
N GLY A 257 -9.61 -6.73 -5.31
CA GLY A 257 -10.09 -7.87 -6.10
C GLY A 257 -11.24 -8.61 -5.42
N ALA A 258 -11.09 -8.94 -4.13
CA ALA A 258 -12.10 -9.63 -3.34
C ALA A 258 -13.39 -8.83 -3.19
N ARG A 259 -13.29 -7.51 -2.99
CA ARG A 259 -14.44 -6.65 -2.71
C ARG A 259 -15.18 -6.17 -3.97
N PHE A 260 -14.46 -5.95 -5.07
CA PHE A 260 -14.99 -5.27 -6.27
C PHE A 260 -14.69 -5.99 -7.59
N GLY A 261 -13.78 -6.97 -7.57
CA GLY A 261 -13.35 -7.69 -8.78
C GLY A 261 -13.87 -9.13 -8.88
N GLY A 262 -14.66 -9.60 -7.90
CA GLY A 262 -15.26 -10.94 -7.89
C GLY A 262 -14.30 -12.07 -7.45
N ALA A 263 -13.03 -11.78 -7.17
CA ALA A 263 -12.06 -12.77 -6.67
C ALA A 263 -10.95 -12.08 -5.87
N GLY A 264 -10.52 -12.68 -4.76
CA GLY A 264 -9.41 -12.19 -3.94
C GLY A 264 -8.06 -12.49 -4.56
N SER A 265 -7.82 -12.00 -5.76
CA SER A 265 -6.59 -12.19 -6.53
C SER A 265 -5.97 -10.88 -6.97
N THR A 266 -4.65 -10.85 -7.16
CA THR A 266 -3.95 -9.71 -7.73
C THR A 266 -4.48 -9.33 -9.11
N ALA A 267 -4.80 -10.32 -9.96
CA ALA A 267 -5.33 -10.07 -11.30
C ALA A 267 -6.73 -9.42 -11.29
N ALA A 268 -7.61 -9.82 -10.36
CA ALA A 268 -8.91 -9.18 -10.20
C ALA A 268 -8.79 -7.75 -9.66
N GLY A 269 -7.91 -7.54 -8.68
CA GLY A 269 -7.62 -6.22 -8.12
C GLY A 269 -6.99 -5.27 -9.14
N ALA A 270 -6.07 -5.75 -9.97
CA ALA A 270 -5.47 -4.98 -11.05
C ALA A 270 -6.54 -4.39 -12.01
N LYS A 271 -7.54 -5.19 -12.38
CA LYS A 271 -8.67 -4.71 -13.20
C LYS A 271 -9.50 -3.64 -12.50
N VAL A 272 -9.68 -3.75 -11.18
CA VAL A 272 -10.37 -2.72 -10.38
C VAL A 272 -9.57 -1.42 -10.40
N VAL A 273 -8.25 -1.48 -10.20
CA VAL A 273 -7.35 -0.32 -10.24
C VAL A 273 -7.34 0.32 -11.64
N GLU A 274 -7.23 -0.47 -12.71
CA GLU A 274 -7.29 0.04 -14.07
C GLU A 274 -8.63 0.72 -14.39
N SER A 275 -9.74 0.15 -13.92
CA SER A 275 -11.06 0.74 -14.09
C SER A 275 -11.22 2.04 -13.32
N PHE A 276 -10.69 2.11 -12.09
CA PHE A 276 -10.69 3.32 -11.30
C PHE A 276 -9.88 4.42 -11.98
N ALA A 277 -8.65 4.13 -12.43
CA ALA A 277 -7.81 5.11 -13.11
C ALA A 277 -8.50 5.72 -14.35
N ARG A 278 -9.18 4.89 -15.16
CA ARG A 278 -9.95 5.39 -16.32
C ARG A 278 -11.08 6.34 -15.95
N GLY A 279 -11.69 6.17 -14.79
CA GLY A 279 -12.72 7.07 -14.25
C GLY A 279 -12.16 8.38 -13.66
N HIS A 280 -10.84 8.53 -13.60
CA HIS A 280 -10.13 9.66 -13.00
C HIS A 280 -9.12 10.28 -13.99
N ASP A 281 -9.52 10.48 -15.23
CA ASP A 281 -8.76 11.10 -16.35
C ASP A 281 -7.32 10.57 -16.47
N SER A 282 -7.14 9.29 -16.15
CA SER A 282 -5.86 8.61 -16.06
C SER A 282 -5.92 7.24 -16.74
N GLY A 283 -4.81 6.51 -16.67
CA GLY A 283 -4.73 5.13 -17.14
C GLY A 283 -3.45 4.48 -16.60
N VAL A 284 -3.57 3.20 -16.36
CA VAL A 284 -2.45 2.38 -15.92
C VAL A 284 -2.62 0.98 -16.51
N HIS A 285 -1.53 0.34 -16.86
CA HIS A 285 -1.48 -1.11 -17.04
C HIS A 285 -0.93 -1.71 -15.76
N ALA A 286 -1.80 -2.39 -15.01
CA ALA A 286 -1.53 -2.94 -13.70
C ALA A 286 -1.37 -4.46 -13.74
N ILE A 287 -0.28 -4.96 -13.17
CA ILE A 287 0.01 -6.40 -13.03
C ILE A 287 0.09 -6.79 -11.56
N ASP A 288 0.60 -5.89 -10.70
CA ASP A 288 0.67 -6.05 -9.25
C ASP A 288 0.31 -4.72 -8.53
N GLY A 289 0.25 -4.74 -7.21
CA GLY A 289 -0.10 -3.57 -6.41
C GLY A 289 1.08 -2.73 -5.97
N SER A 290 2.25 -3.34 -5.86
CA SER A 290 3.46 -2.73 -5.29
C SER A 290 4.34 -2.00 -6.31
N GLY A 291 4.29 -2.44 -7.58
CA GLY A 291 5.15 -1.93 -8.64
C GLY A 291 6.46 -2.70 -8.81
N LEU A 292 6.60 -3.88 -8.22
CA LEU A 292 7.78 -4.73 -8.40
C LEU A 292 7.91 -5.21 -9.84
N THR A 293 6.78 -5.52 -10.47
CA THR A 293 6.74 -5.95 -11.87
C THR A 293 7.03 -4.78 -12.81
N ARG A 294 8.05 -4.91 -13.65
CA ARG A 294 8.39 -3.92 -14.69
C ARG A 294 7.26 -3.67 -15.70
N SER A 295 6.31 -4.56 -15.77
CA SER A 295 5.16 -4.50 -16.67
C SER A 295 4.07 -3.55 -16.18
N ASN A 296 4.08 -3.11 -14.92
CA ASN A 296 3.24 -1.99 -14.48
C ASN A 296 3.65 -0.72 -15.19
N ARG A 297 2.75 -0.12 -15.96
CA ARG A 297 3.08 1.03 -16.82
C ARG A 297 2.03 2.11 -16.79
N ALA A 298 2.49 3.35 -16.70
CA ALA A 298 1.72 4.55 -17.03
C ALA A 298 2.66 5.60 -17.61
N SER A 299 2.10 6.63 -18.23
CA SER A 299 2.84 7.81 -18.66
C SER A 299 2.90 8.86 -17.55
N PRO A 300 3.86 9.80 -17.56
CA PRO A 300 3.90 10.90 -16.60
C PRO A 300 2.59 11.70 -16.55
N GLN A 301 1.95 11.90 -17.72
CA GLN A 301 0.67 12.59 -17.81
C GLN A 301 -0.45 11.82 -17.15
N GLN A 302 -0.48 10.48 -17.29
CA GLN A 302 -1.46 9.64 -16.62
C GLN A 302 -1.30 9.64 -15.09
N VAL A 303 -0.05 9.61 -14.59
CA VAL A 303 0.20 9.73 -13.14
C VAL A 303 -0.28 11.09 -12.62
N VAL A 304 0.05 12.19 -13.32
CA VAL A 304 -0.42 13.54 -12.93
C VAL A 304 -1.95 13.64 -13.02
N GLY A 305 -2.59 13.06 -14.04
CA GLY A 305 -4.05 13.05 -14.16
C GLY A 305 -4.71 12.34 -12.96
N LEU A 306 -4.17 11.20 -12.51
CA LEU A 306 -4.64 10.56 -11.28
C LEU A 306 -4.51 11.49 -10.07
N LEU A 307 -3.32 12.08 -9.86
CA LEU A 307 -3.04 12.94 -8.73
C LEU A 307 -3.96 14.18 -8.74
N GLU A 308 -4.16 14.81 -9.90
CA GLU A 308 -5.06 15.96 -10.06
C GLU A 308 -6.50 15.58 -9.71
N SER A 309 -7.01 14.50 -10.31
CA SER A 309 -8.36 14.02 -10.03
C SER A 309 -8.55 13.66 -8.56
N MET A 310 -7.57 13.01 -7.92
CA MET A 310 -7.64 12.67 -6.49
C MET A 310 -7.69 13.91 -5.60
N ARG A 311 -6.89 14.94 -5.91
CA ARG A 311 -6.90 16.22 -5.18
C ARG A 311 -8.29 16.86 -5.14
N GLU A 312 -9.07 16.69 -6.19
CA GLU A 312 -10.41 17.27 -6.33
C GLU A 312 -11.52 16.46 -5.65
N THR A 313 -11.21 15.27 -5.13
CA THR A 313 -12.17 14.45 -4.38
C THR A 313 -12.35 14.93 -2.95
N ALA A 314 -13.41 14.47 -2.30
CA ALA A 314 -13.66 14.75 -0.87
C ALA A 314 -12.58 14.16 0.07
N ILE A 315 -11.77 13.22 -0.41
CA ILE A 315 -10.66 12.59 0.34
C ILE A 315 -9.29 13.08 -0.14
N GLY A 316 -9.25 14.15 -0.92
CA GLY A 316 -8.02 14.65 -1.54
C GLY A 316 -6.96 15.07 -0.54
N ASP A 317 -7.36 15.75 0.52
CA ASP A 317 -6.45 16.20 1.57
C ASP A 317 -5.83 15.01 2.32
N GLU A 318 -6.63 13.98 2.68
CA GLU A 318 -6.14 12.77 3.30
C GLU A 318 -5.16 12.02 2.39
N PHE A 319 -5.52 11.86 1.10
CA PHE A 319 -4.64 11.21 0.14
C PHE A 319 -3.29 11.95 -0.03
N ILE A 320 -3.30 13.29 -0.08
CA ILE A 320 -2.07 14.09 -0.15
C ILE A 320 -1.23 13.90 1.13
N GLN A 321 -1.87 13.88 2.31
CA GLN A 321 -1.18 13.70 3.59
C GLN A 321 -0.60 12.28 3.77
N ASP A 322 -1.15 11.28 3.10
CA ASP A 322 -0.65 9.92 3.13
C ASP A 322 0.63 9.72 2.30
N LEU A 323 1.06 10.72 1.53
CA LEU A 323 2.34 10.70 0.82
C LEU A 323 3.49 11.24 1.69
N ALA A 324 4.71 10.74 1.46
CA ALA A 324 5.89 11.12 2.24
C ALA A 324 6.28 12.60 2.07
N LEU A 325 6.45 13.32 3.19
CA LEU A 325 6.93 14.70 3.21
C LEU A 325 8.44 14.74 2.97
N THR A 326 8.86 15.47 1.95
CA THR A 326 10.27 15.60 1.55
C THR A 326 11.16 16.14 2.66
N GLY A 327 12.29 15.47 2.90
CA GLY A 327 13.25 15.82 3.95
C GLY A 327 12.84 15.40 5.37
N HIS A 328 11.69 14.73 5.55
CA HIS A 328 11.16 14.42 6.88
C HIS A 328 10.65 12.97 7.04
N GLU A 329 10.07 12.38 5.99
CA GLU A 329 9.33 11.12 6.14
C GLU A 329 9.79 10.04 5.16
N GLY A 330 9.81 8.79 5.64
CA GLY A 330 9.91 7.56 4.86
C GLY A 330 11.06 7.55 3.85
N THR A 331 10.74 7.23 2.61
CA THR A 331 11.73 7.07 1.53
C THR A 331 12.37 8.36 1.05
N VAL A 332 11.90 9.52 1.52
CA VAL A 332 12.46 10.84 1.21
C VAL A 332 12.94 11.62 2.44
N ALA A 333 13.07 10.95 3.61
CA ALA A 333 13.49 11.58 4.86
C ALA A 333 14.87 12.26 4.74
N ASP A 334 15.81 11.63 4.04
CA ASP A 334 17.18 12.13 3.86
C ASP A 334 17.40 12.77 2.49
N ARG A 335 16.33 13.23 1.82
CA ARG A 335 16.40 13.80 0.47
C ARG A 335 15.97 15.27 0.45
N MET A 336 16.25 15.97 -0.66
CA MET A 336 15.90 17.38 -0.94
C MET A 336 16.55 18.40 0.01
N HIS A 337 17.48 18.01 0.88
CA HIS A 337 18.21 18.95 1.73
C HIS A 337 18.91 20.04 0.92
N GLY A 338 18.76 21.28 1.36
CA GLY A 338 19.34 22.45 0.66
C GLY A 338 18.60 22.86 -0.61
N THR A 339 17.45 22.27 -0.92
CA THR A 339 16.57 22.68 -2.03
C THR A 339 15.29 23.34 -1.50
N ALA A 340 14.56 24.04 -2.38
CA ALA A 340 13.27 24.64 -2.02
C ALA A 340 12.17 23.58 -1.80
N ALA A 341 12.38 22.32 -2.20
CA ALA A 341 11.44 21.23 -1.99
C ALA A 341 11.46 20.67 -0.57
N TYR A 342 12.48 20.99 0.25
CA TYR A 342 12.57 20.51 1.63
C TYR A 342 11.35 20.93 2.45
N GLY A 343 10.61 19.97 2.99
CA GLY A 343 9.40 20.18 3.77
C GLY A 343 8.22 20.77 2.98
N ARG A 344 8.26 20.75 1.63
CA ARG A 344 7.24 21.39 0.78
C ARG A 344 6.59 20.49 -0.23
N CYS A 345 7.08 19.27 -0.41
CA CYS A 345 6.45 18.35 -1.35
C CYS A 345 6.00 17.08 -0.63
N ARG A 346 4.84 16.57 -1.04
CA ARG A 346 4.31 15.26 -0.66
C ARG A 346 4.49 14.31 -1.83
N THR A 347 5.27 13.26 -1.68
CA THR A 347 5.77 12.49 -2.82
C THR A 347 5.75 10.98 -2.61
N LYS A 348 5.69 10.26 -3.72
CA LYS A 348 5.94 8.81 -3.80
C LYS A 348 7.17 8.56 -4.64
N THR A 349 8.13 7.83 -4.08
CA THR A 349 9.30 7.31 -4.80
C THR A 349 8.99 5.99 -5.49
N GLY A 350 9.81 5.63 -6.49
CA GLY A 350 9.76 4.30 -7.10
C GLY A 350 11.12 3.90 -7.65
N THR A 351 11.66 2.76 -7.19
CA THR A 351 12.97 2.28 -7.63
C THR A 351 12.93 0.77 -7.86
N ILE A 352 13.31 0.34 -9.05
CA ILE A 352 13.65 -1.03 -9.41
C ILE A 352 14.87 -0.98 -10.36
N ALA A 353 15.40 -2.11 -10.79
CA ALA A 353 16.56 -2.15 -11.68
C ALA A 353 16.41 -1.18 -12.88
N SER A 354 17.36 -0.25 -13.05
CA SER A 354 17.39 0.79 -14.10
C SER A 354 16.17 1.73 -14.17
N VAL A 355 15.37 1.85 -13.11
CA VAL A 355 14.23 2.76 -13.00
C VAL A 355 14.31 3.53 -11.71
N SER A 356 14.09 4.85 -11.77
CA SER A 356 13.97 5.72 -10.61
C SER A 356 12.89 6.77 -10.87
N ASN A 357 11.84 6.78 -10.06
CA ASN A 357 10.66 7.61 -10.25
C ASN A 357 10.40 8.46 -9.00
N LEU A 358 9.80 9.64 -9.22
CA LEU A 358 9.30 10.51 -8.15
C LEU A 358 8.06 11.24 -8.66
N SER A 359 6.94 11.12 -7.96
CA SER A 359 5.70 11.80 -8.33
C SER A 359 4.98 12.32 -7.10
N GLY A 360 4.19 13.37 -7.24
CA GLY A 360 3.44 13.95 -6.14
C GLY A 360 3.09 15.41 -6.32
N TYR A 361 2.97 16.11 -5.21
CA TYR A 361 2.55 17.50 -5.09
C TYR A 361 3.67 18.31 -4.46
N CYS A 362 3.98 19.49 -5.04
CA CYS A 362 4.85 20.48 -4.42
C CYS A 362 4.08 21.78 -4.19
N PHE A 363 4.22 22.33 -3.00
CA PHE A 363 3.70 23.65 -2.66
C PHE A 363 4.80 24.67 -2.92
N ASN A 364 4.61 25.57 -3.89
CA ASN A 364 5.59 26.58 -4.20
C ASN A 364 5.61 27.70 -3.14
N ARG A 365 6.46 28.74 -3.35
CA ARG A 365 6.59 29.84 -2.39
C ARG A 365 5.33 30.68 -2.23
N ASP A 366 4.50 30.74 -3.28
CA ASP A 366 3.24 31.48 -3.28
C ASP A 366 2.06 30.65 -2.78
N GLY A 367 2.32 29.41 -2.31
CA GLY A 367 1.29 28.46 -1.84
C GLY A 367 0.56 27.73 -2.95
N LYS A 368 0.93 27.93 -4.22
CA LYS A 368 0.34 27.19 -5.34
C LYS A 368 0.77 25.74 -5.36
N ILE A 369 -0.10 24.88 -5.83
CA ILE A 369 0.14 23.44 -5.92
C ILE A 369 0.64 23.10 -7.32
N MET A 370 1.85 22.55 -7.40
CA MET A 370 2.42 21.94 -8.59
C MET A 370 2.31 20.44 -8.49
N ILE A 371 1.64 19.80 -9.43
CA ILE A 371 1.53 18.34 -9.52
C ILE A 371 2.55 17.85 -10.53
N PHE A 372 3.34 16.84 -10.17
CA PHE A 372 4.40 16.40 -11.05
C PHE A 372 4.59 14.88 -11.06
N SER A 373 5.13 14.39 -12.17
CA SER A 373 5.59 13.00 -12.30
C SER A 373 6.89 12.96 -13.08
N ILE A 374 7.93 12.41 -12.45
CA ILE A 374 9.26 12.14 -13.02
C ILE A 374 9.38 10.63 -13.15
N LEU A 375 9.39 10.11 -14.37
CA LEU A 375 9.57 8.68 -14.64
C LEU A 375 10.89 8.47 -15.40
N MET A 376 11.94 8.06 -14.69
CA MET A 376 13.25 7.78 -15.24
C MET A 376 13.40 6.31 -15.60
N ALA A 377 13.79 6.03 -16.84
CA ALA A 377 14.01 4.69 -17.37
C ALA A 377 15.37 4.60 -18.09
N GLY A 378 16.13 3.54 -17.82
CA GLY A 378 17.49 3.40 -18.30
C GLY A 378 18.53 4.07 -17.38
N VAL A 379 18.18 4.24 -16.11
CA VAL A 379 19.07 4.75 -15.06
C VAL A 379 20.29 3.84 -14.92
N ARG A 380 21.48 4.45 -14.97
CA ARG A 380 22.77 3.76 -14.81
C ARG A 380 23.42 4.05 -13.45
N ASP A 381 23.15 5.25 -12.91
CA ASP A 381 23.63 5.71 -11.61
C ASP A 381 22.42 6.18 -10.79
N LEU A 382 22.09 5.42 -9.76
CA LEU A 382 20.93 5.71 -8.90
C LEU A 382 21.16 6.97 -8.06
N GLY A 383 22.40 7.19 -7.59
CA GLY A 383 22.75 8.39 -6.81
C GLY A 383 22.56 9.67 -7.64
N LEU A 384 23.04 9.65 -8.88
CA LEU A 384 22.82 10.78 -9.80
C LEU A 384 21.34 10.97 -10.13
N ALA A 385 20.59 9.87 -10.34
CA ALA A 385 19.16 9.96 -10.59
C ALA A 385 18.41 10.61 -9.43
N HIS A 386 18.72 10.21 -8.19
CA HIS A 386 18.14 10.82 -6.99
C HIS A 386 18.51 12.31 -6.85
N LEU A 387 19.79 12.65 -7.05
CA LEU A 387 20.23 14.04 -7.00
C LEU A 387 19.47 14.92 -8.02
N GLU A 388 19.34 14.44 -9.26
CA GLU A 388 18.64 15.23 -10.29
C GLU A 388 17.12 15.30 -10.03
N GLN A 389 16.50 14.27 -9.44
CA GLN A 389 15.11 14.35 -8.96
C GLN A 389 14.94 15.40 -7.86
N ASP A 390 15.88 15.46 -6.90
CA ASP A 390 15.85 16.42 -5.79
C ASP A 390 15.96 17.85 -6.31
N LEU A 391 16.85 18.06 -7.27
CA LEU A 391 17.02 19.36 -7.92
C LEU A 391 15.82 19.74 -8.79
N ILE A 392 15.19 18.78 -9.50
CA ILE A 392 13.95 19.01 -10.26
C ILE A 392 12.82 19.42 -9.30
N ALA A 393 12.64 18.70 -8.21
CA ALA A 393 11.63 19.05 -7.20
C ALA A 393 11.90 20.42 -6.58
N GLY A 394 13.18 20.77 -6.34
CA GLY A 394 13.61 22.09 -5.85
C GLY A 394 13.25 23.23 -6.81
N GLU A 395 13.48 23.05 -8.10
CA GLU A 395 13.10 24.03 -9.14
C GLU A 395 11.58 24.20 -9.22
N ILE A 396 10.81 23.09 -9.14
CA ILE A 396 9.34 23.13 -9.14
C ILE A 396 8.82 23.89 -7.91
N ALA A 397 9.36 23.61 -6.72
CA ALA A 397 8.97 24.28 -5.48
C ALA A 397 9.43 25.76 -5.40
N SER A 398 10.37 26.18 -6.27
CA SER A 398 10.84 27.57 -6.36
C SER A 398 10.03 28.41 -7.34
N TYR A 399 9.32 27.76 -8.28
CA TYR A 399 8.57 28.40 -9.37
C TYR A 399 7.26 29.00 -8.90
#